data_e20bff3380ed1090ea990d21c7d7bcde
#
_entry.id   e20bff3380ed1090ea990d21c7d7bcde
#
_cell.length_a   1.000
_cell.length_b   1.000
_cell.length_c   1.000
_cell.angle_alpha   90.00
_cell.angle_beta   90.00
_cell.angle_gamma   90.00
#
_symmetry.space_group_name_H-M   'P 1'
#
loop_
_entity.id
_entity.type
_entity.pdbx_description
1 polymer ?
#
loop_
_entity_poly.entity_id
_entity_poly.type
_entity_poly.pdbx_seq_one_letter_code
_entity_poly.pdbx_strand_id
1 'polypeptide(L)'
;MKVVPDTLKRTRASSRLAVSGLALTLCAAIQPAYGQSESSWSNQGLIYLLGPTLDGTSGIGPIDTDVDMSAGDVFETIDGAFLGMYRGEGERWGVLIDVVYMDLKADGAGDGGAFSGEVEVEQTTAIASATYRLSPTTQLMAGALYNDVSAGISLEGPTDRIREQSTGDDWVDPIVGVLFETPIGAGNWSFTGSAQIGGFGVGADLVTILTGSFSYRFNSWSSIDIGYRYLDFDYEDGDGLERFKFDMKEHGPAVGWRFDF
;
A
#
# COMPACT_ATOMS: atom_id res chain seq x y z
N MET A 1 13.75 -17.66 -49.70
CA MET A 1 12.36 -17.46 -49.39
C MET A 1 11.96 -18.52 -48.39
N LYS A 2 12.09 -18.22 -47.09
CA LYS A 2 11.65 -19.10 -45.98
C LYS A 2 10.78 -18.24 -45.06
N VAL A 3 9.53 -18.65 -44.96
CA VAL A 3 8.48 -18.08 -44.15
C VAL A 3 8.81 -18.34 -42.67
N VAL A 4 8.89 -17.31 -41.85
CA VAL A 4 8.97 -17.38 -40.40
C VAL A 4 7.53 -17.33 -39.86
N PRO A 5 7.09 -18.24 -38.97
CA PRO A 5 5.73 -18.19 -38.46
C PRO A 5 5.58 -17.08 -37.43
N ASP A 6 4.50 -16.37 -37.59
CA ASP A 6 3.95 -15.32 -36.74
C ASP A 6 3.27 -15.99 -35.55
N THR A 7 3.95 -16.04 -34.41
CA THR A 7 3.34 -16.42 -33.11
C THR A 7 4.05 -15.67 -32.00
N LEU A 8 3.39 -14.64 -31.49
CA LEU A 8 3.36 -14.20 -30.09
C LEU A 8 2.85 -12.75 -30.01
N LYS A 9 1.58 -12.58 -30.38
CA LYS A 9 0.77 -11.48 -29.86
C LYS A 9 -0.09 -12.05 -28.72
N ARG A 10 0.47 -12.14 -27.54
CA ARG A 10 -0.34 -12.11 -26.31
C ARG A 10 -0.53 -10.64 -25.94
N THR A 11 -1.54 -10.04 -26.50
CA THR A 11 -2.16 -8.83 -25.97
C THR A 11 -2.71 -9.17 -24.58
N ARG A 12 -1.97 -8.86 -23.51
CA ARG A 12 -2.58 -8.67 -22.21
C ARG A 12 -3.40 -7.38 -22.34
N ALA A 13 -4.70 -7.55 -22.43
CA ALA A 13 -5.66 -6.46 -22.36
C ALA A 13 -5.49 -5.80 -20.99
N SER A 14 -5.26 -4.50 -21.00
CA SER A 14 -5.22 -3.62 -19.86
C SER A 14 -6.39 -3.89 -18.90
N SER A 15 -6.09 -4.42 -17.72
CA SER A 15 -7.02 -4.54 -16.59
C SER A 15 -7.32 -3.20 -15.91
N ARG A 16 -7.13 -2.09 -16.62
CA ARG A 16 -7.33 -0.71 -16.13
C ARG A 16 -8.77 -0.36 -15.70
N LEU A 17 -9.72 -1.30 -15.74
CA LEU A 17 -11.13 -1.06 -15.43
C LEU A 17 -11.65 -1.69 -14.13
N ALA A 18 -10.83 -2.44 -13.39
CA ALA A 18 -11.33 -3.17 -12.22
C ALA A 18 -11.08 -2.47 -10.88
N VAL A 19 -10.03 -1.65 -10.76
CA VAL A 19 -9.67 -1.05 -9.45
C VAL A 19 -10.51 0.19 -9.14
N SER A 20 -10.88 1.00 -10.15
CA SER A 20 -11.74 2.18 -9.93
C SER A 20 -13.19 1.83 -9.51
N GLY A 21 -13.63 0.58 -9.71
CA GLY A 21 -14.95 0.11 -9.29
C GLY A 21 -15.02 -0.46 -7.87
N LEU A 22 -13.90 -0.97 -7.35
CA LEU A 22 -13.90 -1.67 -6.06
C LEU A 22 -13.91 -0.71 -4.86
N ALA A 23 -13.23 0.44 -4.98
CA ALA A 23 -13.17 1.43 -3.90
C ALA A 23 -14.53 2.10 -3.62
N LEU A 24 -15.36 2.30 -4.64
CA LEU A 24 -16.69 2.93 -4.48
C LEU A 24 -17.79 1.95 -4.02
N THR A 25 -17.60 0.63 -4.21
CA THR A 25 -18.64 -0.37 -3.85
C THR A 25 -18.53 -0.80 -2.39
N LEU A 26 -17.37 -0.67 -1.76
CA LEU A 26 -17.19 -1.03 -0.35
C LEU A 26 -17.90 -0.05 0.61
N CYS A 27 -18.02 1.23 0.24
CA CYS A 27 -18.74 2.21 1.06
C CYS A 27 -20.27 2.10 1.00
N ALA A 28 -20.84 1.43 -0.01
CA ALA A 28 -22.30 1.34 -0.20
C ALA A 28 -22.96 0.12 0.47
N ALA A 29 -22.18 -0.85 0.98
CA ALA A 29 -22.71 -2.10 1.54
C ALA A 29 -22.87 -2.09 3.08
N ILE A 30 -22.48 -1.01 3.77
CA ILE A 30 -22.70 -0.88 5.21
C ILE A 30 -24.04 -0.20 5.45
N GLN A 31 -25.14 -0.89 5.09
CA GLN A 31 -26.44 -0.55 5.65
C GLN A 31 -26.56 -1.26 7.00
N PRO A 32 -26.80 -0.56 8.12
CA PRO A 32 -27.07 -1.22 9.37
C PRO A 32 -28.35 -2.03 9.21
N ALA A 33 -28.24 -3.35 9.31
CA ALA A 33 -29.39 -4.21 9.50
C ALA A 33 -29.98 -3.85 10.86
N TYR A 34 -31.09 -3.13 10.88
CA TYR A 34 -31.87 -2.88 12.09
C TYR A 34 -32.49 -4.21 12.57
N GLY A 35 -31.69 -4.94 13.32
CA GLY A 35 -32.12 -6.06 14.17
C GLY A 35 -31.64 -5.75 15.57
N GLN A 36 -32.56 -5.51 16.48
CA GLN A 36 -32.31 -5.26 17.90
C GLN A 36 -31.57 -6.45 18.54
N SER A 37 -30.26 -6.36 18.55
CA SER A 37 -29.34 -6.97 19.47
C SER A 37 -28.29 -5.90 19.65
N GLU A 38 -28.00 -5.46 20.89
CA GLU A 38 -26.85 -4.61 21.13
C GLU A 38 -25.63 -5.36 20.60
N SER A 39 -25.26 -5.07 19.34
CA SER A 39 -24.06 -5.65 18.80
C SER A 39 -22.91 -5.00 19.55
N SER A 40 -22.17 -5.79 20.31
CA SER A 40 -20.91 -5.38 20.96
C SER A 40 -19.82 -5.05 19.95
N TRP A 41 -20.17 -4.76 18.71
CA TRP A 41 -19.26 -4.46 17.61
C TRP A 41 -19.06 -2.96 17.47
N SER A 42 -17.80 -2.51 17.61
CA SER A 42 -17.38 -1.13 17.37
C SER A 42 -16.73 -1.00 16.01
N ASN A 43 -16.94 0.11 15.33
CA ASN A 43 -16.37 0.41 14.01
C ASN A 43 -15.53 1.67 14.07
N GLN A 44 -14.38 1.64 13.43
CA GLN A 44 -13.47 2.77 13.29
C GLN A 44 -13.04 2.89 11.84
N GLY A 45 -13.05 4.12 11.31
CA GLY A 45 -12.45 4.48 10.04
C GLY A 45 -11.31 5.47 10.27
N LEU A 46 -10.22 5.35 9.54
CA LEU A 46 -9.11 6.28 9.55
C LEU A 46 -8.78 6.68 8.12
N ILE A 47 -8.73 7.98 7.84
CA ILE A 47 -8.13 8.53 6.63
C ILE A 47 -6.84 9.20 7.04
N TYR A 48 -5.74 8.92 6.35
CA TYR A 48 -4.45 9.43 6.77
C TYR A 48 -3.57 9.86 5.60
N LEU A 49 -2.59 10.67 5.89
CA LEU A 49 -1.49 11.05 5.01
C LEU A 49 -0.22 10.41 5.53
N LEU A 50 0.64 9.99 4.62
CA LEU A 50 1.96 9.45 4.89
C LEU A 50 2.98 10.31 4.12
N GLY A 51 4.07 10.66 4.78
CA GLY A 51 5.24 11.27 4.14
C GLY A 51 6.34 10.21 3.99
N PRO A 52 6.25 9.31 2.99
CA PRO A 52 7.16 8.18 2.92
C PRO A 52 8.52 8.63 2.38
N THR A 53 9.57 8.06 2.95
CA THR A 53 10.89 7.91 2.33
C THR A 53 10.91 6.53 1.69
N LEU A 54 11.39 6.43 0.46
CA LEU A 54 11.53 5.18 -0.29
C LEU A 54 13.03 4.92 -0.46
N ASP A 55 13.49 3.78 0.02
CA ASP A 55 14.90 3.36 -0.02
C ASP A 55 15.00 1.89 -0.38
N GLY A 56 15.80 1.54 -1.38
CA GLY A 56 15.96 0.15 -1.77
C GLY A 56 16.42 -0.05 -3.20
N THR A 57 16.06 -1.20 -3.77
CA THR A 57 16.43 -1.58 -5.14
C THR A 57 15.20 -2.10 -5.87
N SER A 58 14.90 -1.53 -7.04
CA SER A 58 13.91 -2.05 -7.98
C SER A 58 14.63 -2.60 -9.20
N GLY A 59 14.20 -3.74 -9.71
CA GLY A 59 14.86 -4.43 -10.82
C GLY A 59 13.90 -4.94 -11.88
N ILE A 60 14.31 -4.82 -13.16
CA ILE A 60 13.59 -5.34 -14.32
C ILE A 60 14.57 -6.07 -15.22
N GLY A 61 14.34 -7.36 -15.41
CA GLY A 61 15.27 -8.21 -16.13
C GLY A 61 16.65 -8.23 -15.45
N PRO A 62 17.74 -8.01 -16.17
CA PRO A 62 19.09 -8.01 -15.62
C PRO A 62 19.51 -6.63 -15.04
N ILE A 63 18.63 -5.64 -15.00
CA ILE A 63 18.94 -4.28 -14.60
C ILE A 63 18.32 -4.00 -13.25
N ASP A 64 19.15 -3.68 -12.27
CA ASP A 64 18.75 -3.19 -10.95
C ASP A 64 19.01 -1.69 -10.88
N THR A 65 18.12 -0.97 -10.21
CA THR A 65 18.19 0.48 -9.99
C THR A 65 18.02 0.76 -8.51
N ASP A 66 18.97 1.48 -7.93
CA ASP A 66 18.83 1.95 -6.55
C ASP A 66 17.81 3.09 -6.51
N VAL A 67 16.91 3.02 -5.56
CA VAL A 67 15.88 4.02 -5.26
C VAL A 67 16.21 4.66 -3.93
N ASP A 68 16.31 5.99 -3.90
CA ASP A 68 16.53 6.79 -2.69
C ASP A 68 15.72 8.09 -2.88
N MET A 69 14.49 8.10 -2.38
CA MET A 69 13.57 9.24 -2.47
C MET A 69 13.19 9.69 -1.07
N SER A 70 13.50 10.94 -0.77
CA SER A 70 13.04 11.56 0.48
C SER A 70 11.53 11.82 0.44
N ALA A 71 10.91 12.04 1.60
CA ALA A 71 9.50 12.42 1.67
C ALA A 71 9.20 13.71 0.85
N GLY A 72 10.16 14.62 0.74
CA GLY A 72 10.03 15.82 -0.10
C GLY A 72 9.93 15.46 -1.58
N ASP A 73 10.78 14.58 -2.08
CA ASP A 73 10.79 14.13 -3.47
C ASP A 73 9.47 13.40 -3.80
N VAL A 74 8.99 12.55 -2.89
CA VAL A 74 7.69 11.86 -3.06
C VAL A 74 6.55 12.87 -3.14
N PHE A 75 6.51 13.89 -2.27
CA PHE A 75 5.46 14.91 -2.32
C PHE A 75 5.51 15.78 -3.59
N GLU A 76 6.68 15.97 -4.19
CA GLU A 76 6.83 16.72 -5.45
C GLU A 76 6.37 15.90 -6.66
N THR A 77 6.43 14.57 -6.58
CA THR A 77 6.10 13.66 -7.69
C THR A 77 4.70 13.03 -7.58
N ILE A 78 4.00 13.22 -6.45
CA ILE A 78 2.69 12.61 -6.22
C ILE A 78 1.63 13.20 -7.15
N ASP A 79 1.02 12.38 -8.00
CA ASP A 79 -0.11 12.74 -8.86
C ASP A 79 -1.44 12.35 -8.22
N GLY A 80 -1.47 11.25 -7.48
CA GLY A 80 -2.62 10.79 -6.73
C GLY A 80 -2.26 9.91 -5.54
N ALA A 81 -3.05 10.02 -4.47
CA ALA A 81 -2.91 9.13 -3.33
C ALA A 81 -4.24 8.92 -2.60
N PHE A 82 -4.42 7.73 -2.06
CA PHE A 82 -5.49 7.42 -1.11
C PHE A 82 -4.97 6.48 -0.03
N LEU A 83 -5.11 6.88 1.23
CA LEU A 83 -4.71 6.07 2.37
C LEU A 83 -5.85 6.01 3.37
N GLY A 84 -6.31 4.79 3.65
CA GLY A 84 -7.45 4.59 4.54
C GLY A 84 -7.42 3.24 5.24
N MET A 85 -7.89 3.24 6.47
CA MET A 85 -7.99 2.05 7.30
C MET A 85 -9.41 1.91 7.85
N TYR A 86 -9.88 0.68 7.92
CA TYR A 86 -11.07 0.29 8.66
C TYR A 86 -10.71 -0.74 9.72
N ARG A 87 -11.26 -0.58 10.91
CA ARG A 87 -11.14 -1.53 12.01
C ARG A 87 -12.52 -1.78 12.61
N GLY A 88 -12.91 -3.04 12.62
CA GLY A 88 -14.12 -3.50 13.28
C GLY A 88 -13.79 -4.42 14.44
N GLU A 89 -14.37 -4.24 15.61
CA GLU A 89 -14.07 -5.02 16.82
C GLU A 89 -15.31 -5.50 17.52
N GLY A 90 -15.35 -6.80 17.80
CA GLY A 90 -16.26 -7.44 18.73
C GLY A 90 -15.60 -7.73 20.08
N GLU A 91 -16.20 -8.60 20.88
CA GLU A 91 -15.67 -8.95 22.20
C GLU A 91 -14.26 -9.58 22.13
N ARG A 92 -14.04 -10.53 21.22
CA ARG A 92 -12.78 -11.27 21.07
C ARG A 92 -12.20 -11.20 19.68
N TRP A 93 -13.03 -11.09 18.65
CA TRP A 93 -12.62 -11.07 17.27
C TRP A 93 -12.83 -9.71 16.67
N GLY A 94 -11.98 -9.36 15.74
CA GLY A 94 -12.11 -8.15 14.94
C GLY A 94 -11.53 -8.35 13.56
N VAL A 95 -11.62 -7.31 12.76
CA VAL A 95 -11.02 -7.21 11.43
C VAL A 95 -10.31 -5.88 11.31
N LEU A 96 -9.22 -5.87 10.57
CA LEU A 96 -8.49 -4.67 10.18
C LEU A 96 -8.25 -4.73 8.68
N ILE A 97 -8.60 -3.65 7.97
CA ILE A 97 -8.34 -3.48 6.55
C ILE A 97 -7.61 -2.15 6.39
N ASP A 98 -6.47 -2.14 5.72
CA ASP A 98 -5.69 -0.94 5.43
C ASP A 98 -5.37 -0.91 3.94
N VAL A 99 -5.57 0.22 3.29
CA VAL A 99 -5.33 0.40 1.86
C VAL A 99 -4.50 1.65 1.66
N VAL A 100 -3.41 1.50 0.94
CA VAL A 100 -2.53 2.57 0.46
C VAL A 100 -2.50 2.49 -1.05
N TYR A 101 -2.86 3.57 -1.71
CA TYR A 101 -2.67 3.78 -3.14
C TYR A 101 -1.81 5.01 -3.33
N MET A 102 -0.78 4.91 -4.16
CA MET A 102 0.09 6.01 -4.56
C MET A 102 0.33 5.96 -6.07
N ASP A 103 0.26 7.12 -6.71
CA ASP A 103 0.61 7.35 -8.10
C ASP A 103 1.66 8.48 -8.12
N LEU A 104 2.86 8.15 -8.57
CA LEU A 104 4.02 9.04 -8.61
C LEU A 104 4.41 9.29 -10.06
N LYS A 105 4.57 10.55 -10.45
CA LYS A 105 5.00 10.97 -11.77
C LYS A 105 6.21 11.88 -11.71
N ALA A 106 7.24 11.54 -12.43
CA ALA A 106 8.45 12.34 -12.55
C ALA A 106 8.78 12.62 -14.02
N ASP A 107 8.91 13.89 -14.35
CA ASP A 107 9.38 14.34 -15.65
C ASP A 107 10.90 14.32 -15.71
N GLY A 108 11.46 13.70 -16.75
CA GLY A 108 12.89 13.69 -17.03
C GLY A 108 13.20 14.32 -18.38
N ALA A 109 14.20 15.18 -18.44
CA ALA A 109 14.74 15.67 -19.70
C ALA A 109 16.12 15.06 -19.93
N GLY A 110 16.35 14.44 -21.10
CA GLY A 110 17.66 13.96 -21.49
C GLY A 110 18.64 15.09 -21.73
N ASP A 111 19.94 14.82 -21.55
CA ASP A 111 21.03 15.77 -21.79
C ASP A 111 20.92 16.37 -23.19
N GLY A 112 20.76 17.70 -23.27
CA GLY A 112 20.66 18.45 -24.52
C GLY A 112 19.24 18.75 -25.01
N GLY A 113 18.16 18.39 -24.27
CA GLY A 113 16.77 18.77 -24.58
C GLY A 113 16.18 18.11 -25.84
N ALA A 114 16.84 17.08 -26.38
CA ALA A 114 16.38 16.36 -27.57
C ALA A 114 15.36 15.23 -27.25
N PHE A 115 15.21 14.88 -25.99
CA PHE A 115 14.28 13.87 -25.49
C PHE A 115 13.65 14.37 -24.20
N SER A 116 12.33 14.27 -24.08
CA SER A 116 11.61 14.35 -22.82
C SER A 116 11.12 12.94 -22.46
N GLY A 117 11.07 12.65 -21.17
CA GLY A 117 10.56 11.38 -20.68
C GLY A 117 9.76 11.59 -19.41
N GLU A 118 8.74 10.77 -19.23
CA GLU A 118 7.96 10.69 -17.99
C GLU A 118 8.13 9.29 -17.41
N VAL A 119 8.36 9.20 -16.13
CA VAL A 119 8.33 7.96 -15.36
C VAL A 119 7.12 8.01 -14.45
N GLU A 120 6.26 7.03 -14.56
CA GLU A 120 5.07 6.85 -13.73
C GLU A 120 5.23 5.58 -12.90
N VAL A 121 4.99 5.65 -11.58
CA VAL A 121 5.00 4.50 -10.69
C VAL A 121 3.69 4.48 -9.92
N GLU A 122 2.89 3.45 -10.16
CA GLU A 122 1.66 3.21 -9.39
C GLU A 122 1.90 2.06 -8.42
N GLN A 123 1.50 2.25 -7.16
CA GLN A 123 1.53 1.19 -6.15
C GLN A 123 0.21 1.13 -5.40
N THR A 124 -0.30 -0.10 -5.23
CA THR A 124 -1.42 -0.41 -4.35
C THR A 124 -1.00 -1.45 -3.34
N THR A 125 -1.04 -1.09 -2.06
CA THR A 125 -0.85 -2.04 -0.95
C THR A 125 -2.15 -2.17 -0.19
N ALA A 126 -2.69 -3.38 -0.07
CA ALA A 126 -3.89 -3.66 0.71
C ALA A 126 -3.62 -4.76 1.74
N ILE A 127 -3.94 -4.49 2.99
CA ILE A 127 -3.81 -5.43 4.11
C ILE A 127 -5.20 -5.78 4.61
N ALA A 128 -5.49 -7.06 4.79
CA ALA A 128 -6.70 -7.54 5.44
C ALA A 128 -6.35 -8.58 6.50
N SER A 129 -6.68 -8.31 7.75
CA SER A 129 -6.35 -9.17 8.89
C SER A 129 -7.56 -9.42 9.78
N ALA A 130 -7.71 -10.66 10.23
CA ALA A 130 -8.49 -10.97 11.41
C ALA A 130 -7.66 -10.67 12.67
N THR A 131 -8.31 -10.14 13.70
CA THR A 131 -7.66 -9.88 15.00
C THR A 131 -8.32 -10.73 16.08
N TYR A 132 -7.52 -11.16 17.05
CA TYR A 132 -7.98 -11.92 18.20
C TYR A 132 -7.44 -11.29 19.49
N ARG A 133 -8.34 -10.86 20.39
CA ARG A 133 -8.02 -10.19 21.64
C ARG A 133 -7.47 -11.18 22.67
N LEU A 134 -6.18 -11.04 23.01
CA LEU A 134 -5.51 -11.81 24.08
C LEU A 134 -5.69 -11.15 25.45
N SER A 135 -5.66 -9.82 25.47
CA SER A 135 -5.80 -9.01 26.68
C SER A 135 -6.51 -7.70 26.36
N PRO A 136 -6.86 -6.86 27.35
CA PRO A 136 -7.43 -5.54 27.08
C PRO A 136 -6.59 -4.63 26.19
N THR A 137 -5.27 -4.88 26.12
CA THR A 137 -4.32 -4.03 25.39
C THR A 137 -3.63 -4.74 24.24
N THR A 138 -3.82 -6.06 24.04
CA THR A 138 -3.04 -6.84 23.07
C THR A 138 -3.92 -7.74 22.24
N GLN A 139 -3.72 -7.71 20.94
CA GLN A 139 -4.40 -8.59 19.97
C GLN A 139 -3.37 -9.29 19.10
N LEU A 140 -3.64 -10.54 18.73
CA LEU A 140 -2.97 -11.22 17.61
C LEU A 140 -3.62 -10.81 16.31
N MET A 141 -2.83 -10.81 15.24
CA MET A 141 -3.27 -10.53 13.88
C MET A 141 -2.85 -11.67 12.96
N ALA A 142 -3.72 -12.05 12.03
CA ALA A 142 -3.40 -12.97 10.95
C ALA A 142 -4.24 -12.60 9.72
N GLY A 143 -3.60 -12.60 8.55
CA GLY A 143 -4.28 -12.15 7.34
C GLY A 143 -3.43 -12.26 6.09
N ALA A 144 -3.70 -11.38 5.14
CA ALA A 144 -2.98 -11.28 3.89
C ALA A 144 -2.65 -9.82 3.57
N LEU A 145 -1.54 -9.63 2.90
CA LEU A 145 -1.12 -8.41 2.24
C LEU A 145 -1.17 -8.66 0.73
N TYR A 146 -1.81 -7.78 -0.02
CA TYR A 146 -1.74 -7.69 -1.46
C TYR A 146 -0.90 -6.46 -1.82
N ASN A 147 0.04 -6.63 -2.72
CA ASN A 147 0.79 -5.53 -3.30
C ASN A 147 0.75 -5.63 -4.83
N ASP A 148 0.56 -4.49 -5.49
CA ASP A 148 0.58 -4.33 -6.94
C ASP A 148 1.45 -3.12 -7.23
N VAL A 149 2.52 -3.33 -7.99
CA VAL A 149 3.47 -2.28 -8.37
C VAL A 149 3.60 -2.28 -9.87
N SER A 150 3.37 -1.13 -10.49
CA SER A 150 3.61 -0.93 -11.90
C SER A 150 4.47 0.31 -12.14
N ALA A 151 5.40 0.19 -13.10
CA ALA A 151 6.24 1.29 -13.55
C ALA A 151 6.07 1.47 -15.05
N GLY A 152 5.80 2.71 -15.47
CA GLY A 152 5.69 3.13 -16.86
C GLY A 152 6.79 4.11 -17.22
N ILE A 153 7.33 4.01 -18.43
CA ILE A 153 8.25 4.99 -19.01
C ILE A 153 7.68 5.43 -20.34
N SER A 154 7.45 6.74 -20.48
CA SER A 154 7.09 7.39 -21.73
C SER A 154 8.27 8.21 -22.22
N LEU A 155 8.76 7.94 -23.43
CA LEU A 155 9.83 8.69 -24.07
C LEU A 155 9.31 9.39 -25.32
N GLU A 156 9.42 10.70 -25.36
CA GLU A 156 9.10 11.53 -26.53
C GLU A 156 10.40 11.93 -27.24
N GLY A 157 10.54 11.51 -28.48
CA GLY A 157 11.70 11.80 -29.32
C GLY A 157 11.47 13.00 -30.27
N PRO A 158 12.51 13.50 -30.94
CA PRO A 158 12.47 14.69 -31.81
C PRO A 158 11.48 14.59 -33.01
N THR A 159 10.83 13.46 -33.21
CA THR A 159 9.88 13.18 -34.31
C THR A 159 8.49 12.81 -33.81
N ASP A 160 8.06 13.29 -32.65
CA ASP A 160 6.74 13.01 -32.00
C ASP A 160 6.41 11.51 -31.89
N ARG A 161 7.43 10.66 -31.79
CA ARG A 161 7.25 9.23 -31.54
C ARG A 161 7.31 8.97 -30.07
N ILE A 162 6.15 8.79 -29.45
CA ILE A 162 6.02 8.33 -28.08
C ILE A 162 6.31 6.81 -28.06
N ARG A 163 7.22 6.39 -27.21
CA ARG A 163 7.44 4.99 -26.85
C ARG A 163 7.03 4.81 -25.41
N GLU A 164 5.96 4.09 -25.19
CA GLU A 164 5.48 3.71 -23.86
C GLU A 164 5.92 2.26 -23.60
N GLN A 165 6.51 2.04 -22.46
CA GLN A 165 6.79 0.71 -21.93
C GLN A 165 6.37 0.68 -20.47
N SER A 166 5.55 -0.29 -20.11
CA SER A 166 5.16 -0.52 -18.72
C SER A 166 5.56 -1.93 -18.30
N THR A 167 5.94 -2.05 -17.04
CA THR A 167 6.23 -3.32 -16.38
C THR A 167 5.68 -3.25 -14.98
N GLY A 168 5.44 -4.40 -14.36
CA GLY A 168 4.94 -4.48 -13.00
C GLY A 168 4.63 -5.91 -12.64
N ASP A 169 4.39 -6.12 -11.36
CA ASP A 169 3.97 -7.40 -10.83
C ASP A 169 3.00 -7.20 -9.67
N ASP A 170 2.19 -8.23 -9.39
CA ASP A 170 1.28 -8.26 -8.27
C ASP A 170 1.40 -9.58 -7.50
N TRP A 171 1.34 -9.50 -6.17
CA TRP A 171 1.48 -10.67 -5.32
C TRP A 171 0.67 -10.58 -4.04
N VAL A 172 0.49 -11.72 -3.38
CA VAL A 172 -0.19 -11.86 -2.10
C VAL A 172 0.68 -12.58 -1.10
N ASP A 173 0.84 -11.99 0.09
CA ASP A 173 1.60 -12.55 1.18
C ASP A 173 0.72 -12.89 2.38
N PRO A 174 0.86 -14.07 2.99
CA PRO A 174 0.33 -14.32 4.32
C PRO A 174 1.10 -13.47 5.33
N ILE A 175 0.37 -12.87 6.29
CA ILE A 175 0.95 -12.04 7.35
C ILE A 175 0.42 -12.47 8.71
N VAL A 176 1.28 -12.36 9.72
CA VAL A 176 0.92 -12.55 11.13
C VAL A 176 1.56 -11.46 11.98
N GLY A 177 0.95 -11.12 13.11
CA GLY A 177 1.49 -10.05 13.93
C GLY A 177 0.75 -9.83 15.24
N VAL A 178 1.10 -8.71 15.86
CA VAL A 178 0.51 -8.25 17.10
C VAL A 178 0.10 -6.79 16.99
N LEU A 179 -1.01 -6.45 17.63
CA LEU A 179 -1.49 -5.09 17.81
C LEU A 179 -1.54 -4.82 19.31
N PHE A 180 -1.02 -3.68 19.69
CA PHE A 180 -1.03 -3.19 21.07
C PHE A 180 -1.68 -1.82 21.10
N GLU A 181 -2.62 -1.63 22.04
CA GLU A 181 -3.29 -0.35 22.26
C GLU A 181 -3.45 -0.10 23.76
N THR A 182 -3.09 1.11 24.20
CA THR A 182 -3.18 1.49 25.61
C THR A 182 -3.51 2.96 25.79
N PRO A 183 -4.40 3.31 26.73
CA PRO A 183 -4.58 4.71 27.13
C PRO A 183 -3.32 5.24 27.83
N ILE A 184 -3.04 6.53 27.64
CA ILE A 184 -1.93 7.24 28.28
C ILE A 184 -2.48 8.12 29.39
N GLY A 185 -2.24 7.73 30.64
CA GLY A 185 -2.75 8.43 31.81
C GLY A 185 -4.28 8.41 31.88
N ALA A 186 -4.86 9.46 32.48
CA ALA A 186 -6.31 9.62 32.65
C ALA A 186 -6.92 10.59 31.61
N GLY A 187 -6.16 10.98 30.61
CA GLY A 187 -6.57 11.95 29.58
C GLY A 187 -7.15 11.31 28.32
N ASN A 188 -7.18 12.12 27.27
CA ASN A 188 -7.72 11.73 25.95
C ASN A 188 -6.67 11.12 25.02
N TRP A 189 -5.48 10.83 25.52
CA TRP A 189 -4.39 10.26 24.75
C TRP A 189 -4.38 8.74 24.84
N SER A 190 -4.10 8.10 23.73
CA SER A 190 -3.79 6.68 23.64
C SER A 190 -2.58 6.44 22.73
N PHE A 191 -1.94 5.29 22.90
CA PHE A 191 -0.91 4.80 22.00
C PHE A 191 -1.39 3.50 21.35
N THR A 192 -1.19 3.41 20.04
CA THR A 192 -1.42 2.18 19.26
C THR A 192 -0.12 1.82 18.55
N GLY A 193 0.29 0.56 18.66
CA GLY A 193 1.44 0.02 17.96
C GLY A 193 1.12 -1.32 17.33
N SER A 194 1.65 -1.62 16.14
CA SER A 194 1.56 -2.94 15.55
C SER A 194 2.89 -3.38 14.96
N ALA A 195 3.11 -4.69 14.97
CA ALA A 195 4.23 -5.35 14.31
C ALA A 195 3.72 -6.59 13.61
N GLN A 196 3.99 -6.70 12.31
CA GLN A 196 3.59 -7.82 11.49
C GLN A 196 4.77 -8.28 10.64
N ILE A 197 4.84 -9.58 10.39
CA ILE A 197 5.77 -10.21 9.45
C ILE A 197 4.98 -11.08 8.48
N GLY A 198 5.49 -11.25 7.28
CA GLY A 198 4.83 -12.01 6.22
C GLY A 198 5.77 -12.39 5.09
N GLY A 199 5.20 -12.77 3.95
CA GLY A 199 5.93 -13.30 2.81
C GLY A 199 6.12 -14.79 2.94
N PHE A 200 7.13 -15.20 3.70
CA PHE A 200 7.52 -16.60 3.93
C PHE A 200 7.75 -17.39 2.64
N GLY A 201 8.14 -16.70 1.54
CA GLY A 201 8.36 -17.30 0.23
C GLY A 201 7.07 -17.73 -0.49
N VAL A 202 5.90 -17.15 -0.15
CA VAL A 202 4.63 -17.37 -0.89
C VAL A 202 4.52 -16.38 -2.04
N GLY A 203 4.62 -15.08 -1.78
CA GLY A 203 4.85 -14.01 -2.73
C GLY A 203 6.25 -13.46 -2.47
N ALA A 204 6.40 -12.53 -1.53
CA ALA A 204 7.69 -12.03 -1.08
C ALA A 204 8.44 -13.06 -0.22
N ASP A 205 9.76 -12.99 -0.21
CA ASP A 205 10.60 -13.76 0.72
C ASP A 205 10.36 -13.29 2.14
N LEU A 206 10.29 -11.98 2.34
CA LEU A 206 9.99 -11.37 3.64
C LEU A 206 9.22 -10.05 3.47
N VAL A 207 8.22 -9.86 4.32
CA VAL A 207 7.57 -8.56 4.52
C VAL A 207 7.60 -8.22 6.00
N THR A 208 7.98 -6.99 6.32
CA THR A 208 7.94 -6.45 7.69
C THR A 208 7.11 -5.18 7.73
N ILE A 209 6.14 -5.12 8.65
CA ILE A 209 5.27 -3.96 8.81
C ILE A 209 5.31 -3.53 10.28
N LEU A 210 5.75 -2.30 10.54
CA LEU A 210 5.74 -1.70 11.86
C LEU A 210 4.97 -0.40 11.83
N THR A 211 4.05 -0.21 12.77
CA THR A 211 3.36 1.07 12.96
C THR A 211 3.35 1.46 14.42
N GLY A 212 3.39 2.76 14.68
CA GLY A 212 3.21 3.31 16.01
C GLY A 212 2.58 4.68 15.93
N SER A 213 1.50 4.93 16.68
CA SER A 213 0.80 6.21 16.68
C SER A 213 0.32 6.63 18.06
N PHE A 214 0.31 7.94 18.27
CA PHE A 214 -0.36 8.60 19.38
C PHE A 214 -1.67 9.19 18.87
N SER A 215 -2.75 8.89 19.55
CA SER A 215 -4.09 9.37 19.23
C SER A 215 -4.57 10.34 20.29
N TYR A 216 -5.14 11.46 19.88
CA TYR A 216 -5.82 12.40 20.74
C TYR A 216 -7.30 12.44 20.41
N ARG A 217 -8.16 12.06 21.37
CA ARG A 217 -9.61 12.02 21.23
C ARG A 217 -10.21 13.40 21.58
N PHE A 218 -10.87 14.02 20.61
CA PHE A 218 -11.55 15.30 20.79
C PHE A 218 -12.95 15.12 21.42
N ASN A 219 -13.65 14.07 20.99
CA ASN A 219 -15.01 13.75 21.40
C ASN A 219 -15.28 12.25 21.26
N SER A 220 -16.53 11.80 21.42
CA SER A 220 -16.88 10.37 21.41
C SER A 220 -16.70 9.67 20.04
N TRP A 221 -16.62 10.42 18.95
CA TRP A 221 -16.57 9.87 17.58
C TRP A 221 -15.38 10.32 16.74
N SER A 222 -14.48 11.16 17.29
CA SER A 222 -13.42 11.77 16.50
C SER A 222 -12.10 11.87 17.26
N SER A 223 -11.01 11.44 16.62
CA SER A 223 -9.64 11.52 17.10
C SER A 223 -8.68 11.94 15.98
N ILE A 224 -7.55 12.51 16.33
CA ILE A 224 -6.42 12.69 15.43
C ILE A 224 -5.30 11.73 15.84
N ASP A 225 -4.67 11.11 14.85
CA ASP A 225 -3.56 10.19 15.03
C ASP A 225 -2.30 10.81 14.43
N ILE A 226 -1.20 10.74 15.18
CA ILE A 226 0.13 11.14 14.70
C ILE A 226 1.07 9.97 14.97
N GLY A 227 1.74 9.49 13.95
CA GLY A 227 2.51 8.27 14.05
C GLY A 227 3.63 8.14 13.05
N TYR A 228 4.16 6.94 12.99
CA TYR A 228 5.17 6.52 12.06
C TYR A 228 4.85 5.12 11.52
N ARG A 229 5.04 4.93 10.22
CA ARG A 229 4.86 3.66 9.53
C ARG A 229 6.18 3.24 8.89
N TYR A 230 6.46 1.93 8.92
CA TYR A 230 7.59 1.30 8.26
C TYR A 230 7.10 0.01 7.59
N LEU A 231 7.36 -0.12 6.30
CA LEU A 231 7.17 -1.31 5.50
C LEU A 231 8.51 -1.67 4.87
N ASP A 232 8.79 -2.96 4.80
CA ASP A 232 9.99 -3.51 4.18
C ASP A 232 9.57 -4.74 3.36
N PHE A 233 9.83 -4.71 2.07
CA PHE A 233 9.50 -5.74 1.10
C PHE A 233 10.78 -6.33 0.53
N ASP A 234 10.90 -7.64 0.57
CA ASP A 234 11.92 -8.40 -0.15
C ASP A 234 11.20 -9.35 -1.12
N TYR A 235 10.97 -8.86 -2.34
CA TYR A 235 10.25 -9.57 -3.39
C TYR A 235 11.08 -9.67 -4.65
N GLU A 236 11.17 -10.89 -5.20
CA GLU A 236 11.76 -11.14 -6.51
C GLU A 236 11.03 -12.34 -7.16
N ASP A 237 10.58 -12.15 -8.40
CA ASP A 237 9.98 -13.22 -9.21
C ASP A 237 10.52 -13.21 -10.64
N GLY A 238 10.46 -14.38 -11.30
CA GLY A 238 10.94 -14.57 -12.67
C GLY A 238 12.47 -14.70 -12.80
N ASP A 239 12.91 -14.98 -14.02
CA ASP A 239 14.31 -15.20 -14.38
C ASP A 239 14.70 -14.43 -15.65
N GLY A 240 15.95 -14.00 -15.72
CA GLY A 240 16.55 -13.41 -16.91
C GLY A 240 15.86 -12.10 -17.34
N LEU A 241 15.20 -12.06 -18.50
CA LEU A 241 14.52 -10.85 -19.00
C LEU A 241 13.11 -10.64 -18.41
N GLU A 242 12.54 -11.66 -17.77
CA GLU A 242 11.21 -11.60 -17.16
C GLU A 242 11.30 -11.39 -15.63
N ARG A 243 12.51 -11.24 -15.09
CA ARG A 243 12.72 -10.99 -13.65
C ARG A 243 12.15 -9.64 -13.26
N PHE A 244 11.39 -9.62 -12.15
CA PHE A 244 10.97 -8.41 -11.45
C PHE A 244 11.47 -8.47 -10.01
N LYS A 245 12.08 -7.38 -9.53
CA LYS A 245 12.59 -7.25 -8.16
C LYS A 245 12.03 -5.99 -7.51
N PHE A 246 11.57 -6.14 -6.27
CA PHE A 246 11.08 -5.06 -5.43
C PHE A 246 11.58 -5.27 -3.99
N ASP A 247 12.81 -4.82 -3.73
CA ASP A 247 13.46 -4.85 -2.42
C ASP A 247 13.45 -3.40 -1.90
N MET A 248 12.36 -3.04 -1.20
CA MET A 248 12.03 -1.65 -0.89
C MET A 248 11.62 -1.47 0.57
N LYS A 249 12.13 -0.39 1.15
CA LYS A 249 11.71 0.14 2.45
C LYS A 249 10.93 1.43 2.23
N GLU A 250 9.74 1.45 2.78
CA GLU A 250 8.82 2.57 2.72
C GLU A 250 8.52 3.00 4.15
N HIS A 251 9.02 4.16 4.56
CA HIS A 251 8.85 4.57 5.94
C HIS A 251 8.70 6.08 6.10
N GLY A 252 7.90 6.50 7.07
CA GLY A 252 7.72 7.93 7.31
C GLY A 252 6.70 8.27 8.36
N PRO A 253 6.60 9.59 8.67
CA PRO A 253 5.59 10.11 9.55
C PRO A 253 4.21 10.01 8.90
N ALA A 254 3.21 9.73 9.73
CA ALA A 254 1.80 9.68 9.32
C ALA A 254 0.96 10.59 10.21
N VAL A 255 -0.06 11.21 9.62
CA VAL A 255 -1.08 11.95 10.35
C VAL A 255 -2.44 11.57 9.79
N GLY A 256 -3.40 11.27 10.67
CA GLY A 256 -4.70 10.79 10.26
C GLY A 256 -5.85 11.30 11.13
N TRP A 257 -7.03 11.20 10.57
CA TRP A 257 -8.28 11.49 11.25
C TRP A 257 -9.09 10.21 11.39
N ARG A 258 -9.34 9.82 12.63
CA ARG A 258 -10.10 8.62 13.00
C ARG A 258 -11.53 8.97 13.35
N PHE A 259 -12.45 8.14 12.89
CA PHE A 259 -13.89 8.21 13.15
C PHE A 259 -14.36 6.91 13.81
N ASP A 260 -15.06 7.04 14.93
CA ASP A 260 -15.74 5.94 15.63
C ASP A 260 -17.25 6.00 15.28
N PHE A 261 -17.89 4.87 14.89
CA PHE A 261 -19.29 4.82 14.45
C PHE A 261 -19.95 3.45 14.68
#